data_4b9427abf448988b919aa5814a936f40
#
_entry.id   4b9427abf448988b919aa5814a936f40
#
_cell.length_a   1.000
_cell.length_b   1.000
_cell.length_c   1.000
_cell.angle_alpha   90.00
_cell.angle_beta   90.00
_cell.angle_gamma   90.00
#
_symmetry.space_group_name_H-M   'P 1'
#
loop_
_entity.id
_entity.type
_entity.pdbx_description
1 polymer ?
#
loop_
_entity_poly.entity_id
_entity_poly.type
_entity_poly.pdbx_seq_one_letter_code
_entity_poly.pdbx_strand_id
1 'polypeptide(L)'
;MIRKLLILSICIPMFCGGQIFADECKPSGDLRYICGPVNAEDILPLGNTKWLITSGMNGQLINTHDKGHIYLVNRRDKTFEELFPGKKPVFRPDKKMFSACPAPIDPENFSAHGLALKQISTNRFHLYVTSHGEREAIEVFEIDAQGRKPTISWTGCVPLPDNMFSNSVAILADGGFVVTKFFDPKVPDSFNSIFEGKITGCIYEWHPGGRVKVIEGTELSGANGIAVSKDNKWVYVAASGTREIIRFNRTQSPVKLSRVRVSIQPDNIRWGDDGMLYTTGSNYVPPDECKSSDCNTGWSILRIDPETLKTIRVTGFDQTATLQKASTAIPVGNEIWIGTYSGDRIGYLPEP
;
A
#
# COMPACT_ATOMS: atom_id res chain seq x y z
N MET A 1 -66.50 -30.55 -30.30
CA MET A 1 -65.76 -29.34 -29.97
C MET A 1 -65.04 -29.54 -28.64
N ILE A 2 -63.74 -29.85 -28.70
CA ILE A 2 -62.91 -30.13 -27.48
C ILE A 2 -62.02 -28.90 -27.29
N ARG A 3 -62.24 -28.13 -26.22
CA ARG A 3 -61.37 -27.01 -25.81
C ARG A 3 -60.13 -27.57 -25.13
N LYS A 4 -58.95 -27.32 -25.73
CA LYS A 4 -57.65 -27.53 -25.10
C LYS A 4 -57.36 -26.38 -24.16
N LEU A 5 -57.17 -26.75 -22.87
CA LEU A 5 -56.66 -25.82 -21.85
C LEU A 5 -55.12 -25.74 -21.96
N LEU A 6 -54.58 -24.58 -22.24
CA LEU A 6 -53.16 -24.30 -22.24
C LEU A 6 -52.77 -23.92 -20.81
N ILE A 7 -51.98 -24.77 -20.13
CA ILE A 7 -51.37 -24.42 -18.83
C ILE A 7 -50.06 -23.73 -19.14
N LEU A 8 -50.00 -22.43 -18.83
CA LEU A 8 -48.79 -21.65 -18.93
C LEU A 8 -47.96 -21.85 -17.64
N SER A 9 -46.87 -22.60 -17.75
CA SER A 9 -45.92 -22.81 -16.64
C SER A 9 -45.00 -21.61 -16.55
N ILE A 10 -45.21 -20.77 -15.54
CA ILE A 10 -44.33 -19.62 -15.23
C ILE A 10 -43.13 -20.19 -14.46
N CYS A 11 -41.97 -20.32 -15.13
CA CYS A 11 -40.69 -20.54 -14.49
C CYS A 11 -40.24 -19.19 -13.86
N ILE A 12 -40.31 -19.08 -12.54
CA ILE A 12 -39.68 -18.04 -11.78
C ILE A 12 -38.17 -18.39 -11.67
N PRO A 13 -37.24 -17.56 -12.19
CA PRO A 13 -35.83 -17.80 -11.92
C PRO A 13 -35.56 -17.51 -10.45
N MET A 14 -35.27 -18.57 -9.68
CA MET A 14 -34.65 -18.43 -8.37
C MET A 14 -33.27 -17.77 -8.53
N PHE A 15 -33.16 -16.53 -8.11
CA PHE A 15 -31.88 -15.89 -7.92
C PHE A 15 -31.13 -16.56 -6.76
N CYS A 16 -30.30 -17.55 -7.06
CA CYS A 16 -29.25 -18.05 -6.17
C CYS A 16 -28.05 -17.11 -6.25
N GLY A 17 -28.16 -15.91 -5.70
CA GLY A 17 -27.10 -14.91 -5.72
C GLY A 17 -26.48 -14.59 -4.35
N GLY A 18 -26.74 -15.40 -3.32
CA GLY A 18 -26.37 -15.03 -1.94
C GLY A 18 -25.41 -15.97 -1.18
N GLN A 19 -24.99 -17.10 -1.76
CA GLN A 19 -24.21 -18.09 -1.00
C GLN A 19 -22.73 -18.23 -1.39
N ILE A 20 -22.29 -17.69 -2.52
CA ILE A 20 -20.91 -17.87 -3.00
C ILE A 20 -19.91 -17.04 -2.18
N PHE A 21 -20.29 -15.84 -1.71
CA PHE A 21 -19.36 -14.96 -0.97
C PHE A 21 -19.12 -15.35 0.50
N ALA A 22 -20.02 -16.07 1.14
CA ALA A 22 -19.88 -16.41 2.56
C ALA A 22 -18.82 -17.49 2.85
N ASP A 23 -18.53 -18.35 1.90
CA ASP A 23 -17.56 -19.44 2.05
C ASP A 23 -16.12 -19.01 1.79
N GLU A 24 -15.91 -17.92 1.02
CA GLU A 24 -14.59 -17.42 0.66
C GLU A 24 -13.96 -16.49 1.72
N CYS A 25 -14.75 -15.98 2.69
CA CYS A 25 -14.29 -15.06 3.74
C CYS A 25 -14.08 -15.76 5.10
N LYS A 26 -13.82 -17.06 5.10
CA LYS A 26 -13.56 -17.82 6.34
C LYS A 26 -12.19 -17.50 6.91
N PRO A 27 -12.05 -17.41 8.23
CA PRO A 27 -10.75 -17.23 8.89
C PRO A 27 -9.76 -18.36 8.55
N SER A 28 -8.46 -18.03 8.53
CA SER A 28 -7.36 -18.99 8.47
C SER A 28 -6.65 -19.00 9.83
N GLY A 29 -7.08 -19.87 10.74
CA GLY A 29 -6.64 -19.82 12.14
C GLY A 29 -7.06 -18.52 12.83
N ASP A 30 -6.10 -17.79 13.39
CA ASP A 30 -6.36 -16.49 14.03
C ASP A 30 -6.47 -15.33 13.03
N LEU A 31 -6.07 -15.54 11.78
CA LEU A 31 -6.17 -14.55 10.73
C LEU A 31 -7.61 -14.45 10.22
N ARG A 32 -8.21 -13.29 10.40
CA ARG A 32 -9.57 -12.94 10.00
C ARG A 32 -9.55 -11.95 8.84
N TYR A 33 -10.67 -11.82 8.13
CA TYR A 33 -10.73 -11.03 6.91
C TYR A 33 -11.89 -10.03 6.89
N ILE A 34 -11.68 -8.94 6.18
CA ILE A 34 -12.72 -8.09 5.59
C ILE A 34 -12.62 -8.29 4.09
N CYS A 35 -13.57 -8.99 3.49
CA CYS A 35 -13.58 -9.28 2.06
C CYS A 35 -14.28 -8.20 1.26
N GLY A 36 -13.79 -7.95 0.05
CA GLY A 36 -14.28 -6.96 -0.90
C GLY A 36 -13.30 -5.86 -1.27
N PRO A 37 -12.42 -5.34 -0.38
CA PRO A 37 -11.39 -4.41 -0.80
C PRO A 37 -10.39 -5.10 -1.74
N VAL A 38 -10.33 -4.62 -3.00
CA VAL A 38 -9.47 -5.20 -4.03
C VAL A 38 -8.09 -4.59 -3.96
N ASN A 39 -7.05 -5.44 -3.98
CA ASN A 39 -5.64 -5.05 -3.98
C ASN A 39 -5.31 -3.99 -2.92
N ALA A 40 -5.78 -4.24 -1.69
CA ALA A 40 -5.62 -3.36 -0.54
C ALA A 40 -4.15 -3.36 -0.08
N GLU A 41 -3.30 -2.69 -0.86
CA GLU A 41 -1.85 -2.83 -0.80
C GLU A 41 -1.25 -2.18 0.46
N ASP A 42 -1.72 -1.00 0.83
CA ASP A 42 -1.21 -0.25 1.97
C ASP A 42 -2.32 0.19 2.93
N ILE A 43 -2.02 0.18 4.24
CA ILE A 43 -2.99 0.47 5.29
C ILE A 43 -2.40 1.43 6.30
N LEU A 44 -3.15 2.49 6.65
CA LEU A 44 -2.78 3.46 7.67
C LEU A 44 -3.94 3.75 8.63
N PRO A 45 -3.69 3.89 9.94
CA PRO A 45 -4.68 4.38 10.88
C PRO A 45 -4.94 5.87 10.67
N LEU A 46 -6.21 6.26 10.70
CA LEU A 46 -6.61 7.66 10.64
C LEU A 46 -6.58 8.27 12.06
N GLY A 47 -5.36 8.52 12.54
CA GLY A 47 -5.11 8.97 13.91
C GLY A 47 -5.70 8.01 14.95
N ASN A 48 -6.21 8.57 16.05
CA ASN A 48 -6.83 7.80 17.13
C ASN A 48 -8.32 7.48 16.87
N THR A 49 -8.78 7.56 15.62
CA THR A 49 -10.17 7.26 15.27
C THR A 49 -10.41 5.75 15.14
N LYS A 50 -11.65 5.37 14.88
CA LYS A 50 -12.01 3.98 14.54
C LYS A 50 -11.74 3.64 13.06
N TRP A 51 -11.15 4.55 12.30
CA TRP A 51 -11.02 4.42 10.87
C TRP A 51 -9.59 4.11 10.44
N LEU A 52 -9.47 3.26 9.42
CA LEU A 52 -8.25 3.04 8.66
C LEU A 52 -8.48 3.51 7.22
N ILE A 53 -7.41 3.92 6.56
CA ILE A 53 -7.37 4.19 5.12
C ILE A 53 -6.54 3.11 4.48
N THR A 54 -6.99 2.57 3.36
CA THR A 54 -6.21 1.64 2.56
C THR A 54 -6.23 2.02 1.08
N SER A 55 -5.11 1.83 0.42
CA SER A 55 -5.04 1.91 -1.03
C SER A 55 -5.70 0.68 -1.66
N GLY A 56 -6.23 0.84 -2.86
CA GLY A 56 -6.63 -0.23 -3.76
C GLY A 56 -5.93 0.00 -5.08
N MET A 57 -4.93 -0.82 -5.37
CA MET A 57 -4.16 -0.70 -6.59
C MET A 57 -4.97 -1.18 -7.79
N ASN A 58 -4.82 -0.53 -8.96
CA ASN A 58 -5.39 -1.09 -10.18
C ASN A 58 -4.68 -2.38 -10.59
N GLY A 59 -5.30 -3.16 -11.47
CA GLY A 59 -4.78 -4.47 -11.85
C GLY A 59 -3.60 -4.48 -12.82
N GLN A 60 -3.05 -3.35 -13.24
CA GLN A 60 -2.05 -3.29 -14.30
C GLN A 60 -0.79 -4.11 -14.02
N LEU A 61 -0.28 -4.07 -12.78
CA LEU A 61 0.93 -4.84 -12.39
C LEU A 61 0.70 -6.35 -12.30
N ILE A 62 -0.54 -6.75 -12.08
CA ILE A 62 -0.92 -8.15 -11.85
C ILE A 62 -1.84 -8.71 -12.95
N ASN A 63 -1.93 -7.98 -14.08
CA ASN A 63 -2.72 -8.36 -15.26
C ASN A 63 -4.22 -8.58 -14.96
N THR A 64 -4.81 -7.77 -14.07
CA THR A 64 -6.25 -7.71 -13.86
C THR A 64 -6.84 -6.40 -14.39
N HIS A 65 -8.18 -6.32 -14.47
CA HIS A 65 -8.88 -5.11 -14.93
C HIS A 65 -9.48 -4.31 -13.78
N ASP A 66 -8.93 -4.48 -12.57
CA ASP A 66 -9.41 -3.79 -11.39
C ASP A 66 -9.10 -2.28 -11.48
N LYS A 67 -10.02 -1.47 -11.00
CA LYS A 67 -9.85 -0.02 -10.87
C LYS A 67 -9.11 0.30 -9.57
N GLY A 68 -8.44 1.45 -9.55
CA GLY A 68 -7.78 1.92 -8.34
C GLY A 68 -8.76 2.66 -7.41
N HIS A 69 -8.56 2.48 -6.11
CA HIS A 69 -9.42 3.01 -5.06
C HIS A 69 -8.63 3.53 -3.86
N ILE A 70 -9.29 4.37 -3.05
CA ILE A 70 -8.97 4.55 -1.64
C ILE A 70 -10.18 4.06 -0.86
N TYR A 71 -9.97 3.09 0.03
CA TYR A 71 -11.02 2.57 0.89
C TYR A 71 -10.93 3.16 2.30
N LEU A 72 -12.09 3.34 2.92
CA LEU A 72 -12.27 3.65 4.33
C LEU A 72 -12.72 2.39 5.05
N VAL A 73 -11.95 1.95 6.04
CA VAL A 73 -12.23 0.74 6.80
C VAL A 73 -12.60 1.10 8.23
N ASN A 74 -13.74 0.60 8.73
CA ASN A 74 -14.13 0.71 10.12
C ASN A 74 -13.56 -0.48 10.90
N ARG A 75 -12.47 -0.26 11.65
CA ARG A 75 -11.77 -1.33 12.40
C ARG A 75 -12.59 -1.95 13.53
N ARG A 76 -13.63 -1.25 14.03
CA ARG A 76 -14.53 -1.77 15.10
C ARG A 76 -15.60 -2.67 14.52
N ASP A 77 -16.28 -2.18 13.48
CA ASP A 77 -17.43 -2.86 12.88
C ASP A 77 -17.00 -3.87 11.79
N LYS A 78 -15.68 -3.88 11.43
CA LYS A 78 -15.11 -4.74 10.39
C LYS A 78 -15.81 -4.59 9.04
N THR A 79 -16.10 -3.34 8.68
CA THR A 79 -16.74 -2.96 7.42
C THR A 79 -15.85 -2.02 6.63
N PHE A 80 -16.09 -1.92 5.35
CA PHE A 80 -15.38 -1.00 4.48
C PHE A 80 -16.33 -0.30 3.51
N GLU A 81 -15.83 0.77 2.91
CA GLU A 81 -16.48 1.45 1.81
C GLU A 81 -15.45 2.17 0.95
N GLU A 82 -15.80 2.42 -0.30
CA GLU A 82 -15.00 3.22 -1.19
C GLU A 82 -15.08 4.70 -0.79
N LEU A 83 -13.92 5.32 -0.55
CA LEU A 83 -13.82 6.72 -0.19
C LEU A 83 -13.48 7.59 -1.41
N PHE A 84 -12.57 7.11 -2.27
CA PHE A 84 -12.22 7.73 -3.54
C PHE A 84 -12.03 6.63 -4.61
N PRO A 85 -12.52 6.86 -5.87
CA PRO A 85 -13.22 8.06 -6.30
C PRO A 85 -14.61 8.24 -5.71
N GLY A 86 -15.27 7.19 -5.18
CA GLY A 86 -16.61 7.26 -4.66
C GLY A 86 -17.65 7.66 -5.75
N LYS A 87 -18.86 7.98 -5.33
CA LYS A 87 -19.91 8.38 -6.28
C LYS A 87 -19.73 9.79 -6.88
N LYS A 88 -19.07 10.67 -6.12
CA LYS A 88 -18.83 12.08 -6.51
C LYS A 88 -17.49 12.53 -5.97
N PRO A 89 -16.40 12.37 -6.70
CA PRO A 89 -15.09 12.83 -6.26
C PRO A 89 -15.09 14.36 -6.08
N VAL A 90 -14.44 14.82 -5.00
CA VAL A 90 -14.35 16.23 -4.64
C VAL A 90 -12.94 16.73 -4.93
N PHE A 91 -12.85 17.84 -5.67
CA PHE A 91 -11.59 18.48 -6.02
C PHE A 91 -11.52 19.89 -5.43
N ARG A 92 -10.44 20.16 -4.65
CA ARG A 92 -10.16 21.45 -4.01
C ARG A 92 -8.68 21.80 -4.19
N PRO A 93 -8.24 22.15 -5.42
CA PRO A 93 -6.83 22.29 -5.73
C PRO A 93 -6.17 23.43 -4.94
N ASP A 94 -5.07 23.11 -4.25
CA ASP A 94 -4.15 24.08 -3.66
C ASP A 94 -3.01 24.38 -4.65
N LYS A 95 -3.26 25.31 -5.57
CA LYS A 95 -2.27 25.74 -6.58
C LYS A 95 -1.06 26.45 -5.99
N LYS A 96 -1.13 26.94 -4.74
CA LYS A 96 -0.01 27.57 -4.08
C LYS A 96 1.02 26.52 -3.65
N MET A 97 0.57 25.43 -3.06
CA MET A 97 1.45 24.35 -2.62
C MET A 97 1.89 23.46 -3.79
N PHE A 98 0.97 23.14 -4.69
CA PHE A 98 1.16 22.19 -5.81
C PHE A 98 1.14 22.89 -7.17
N SER A 99 1.94 23.94 -7.34
CA SER A 99 1.96 24.77 -8.55
C SER A 99 2.34 24.00 -9.83
N ALA A 100 3.12 22.93 -9.71
CA ALA A 100 3.55 22.07 -10.82
C ALA A 100 2.50 21.01 -11.20
N CYS A 101 1.42 20.86 -10.44
CA CYS A 101 0.37 19.90 -10.74
C CYS A 101 -0.45 20.37 -11.95
N PRO A 102 -0.49 19.61 -13.06
CA PRO A 102 -1.10 20.08 -14.31
C PRO A 102 -2.63 20.16 -14.22
N ALA A 103 -3.27 19.17 -13.59
CA ALA A 103 -4.74 19.06 -13.52
C ALA A 103 -5.14 18.09 -12.41
N PRO A 104 -6.40 18.05 -11.97
CA PRO A 104 -6.94 16.97 -11.16
C PRO A 104 -6.75 15.61 -11.85
N ILE A 105 -6.54 14.57 -11.01
CA ILE A 105 -6.46 13.19 -11.50
C ILE A 105 -7.80 12.77 -12.12
N ASP A 106 -7.77 12.03 -13.22
CA ASP A 106 -8.94 11.35 -13.72
C ASP A 106 -9.29 10.15 -12.81
N PRO A 107 -10.46 10.17 -12.15
CA PRO A 107 -10.86 9.09 -11.25
C PRO A 107 -10.95 7.71 -11.91
N GLU A 108 -11.21 7.63 -13.22
CA GLU A 108 -11.29 6.35 -13.93
C GLU A 108 -9.91 5.74 -14.22
N ASN A 109 -8.86 6.57 -14.20
CA ASN A 109 -7.48 6.16 -14.42
C ASN A 109 -6.60 6.23 -13.15
N PHE A 110 -7.23 6.45 -12.00
CA PHE A 110 -6.52 6.48 -10.71
C PHE A 110 -6.05 5.08 -10.29
N SER A 111 -4.86 5.00 -9.70
CA SER A 111 -4.33 3.79 -9.10
C SER A 111 -3.57 4.12 -7.84
N ALA A 112 -4.13 3.83 -6.68
CA ALA A 112 -3.49 4.06 -5.39
C ALA A 112 -2.54 2.92 -5.03
N HIS A 113 -1.28 3.25 -4.73
CA HIS A 113 -0.28 2.32 -4.25
C HIS A 113 0.14 2.68 -2.82
N GLY A 114 1.40 3.04 -2.56
CA GLY A 114 1.86 3.41 -1.23
C GLY A 114 1.21 4.68 -0.67
N LEU A 115 0.96 4.71 0.60
CA LEU A 115 0.28 5.78 1.33
C LEU A 115 1.19 6.43 2.37
N ALA A 116 1.01 7.73 2.60
CA ALA A 116 1.52 8.41 3.79
C ALA A 116 0.49 9.39 4.33
N LEU A 117 0.37 9.47 5.65
CA LEU A 117 -0.62 10.30 6.31
C LEU A 117 0.06 11.29 7.27
N LYS A 118 -0.34 12.56 7.20
CA LYS A 118 0.10 13.61 8.12
C LYS A 118 -1.08 14.31 8.73
N GLN A 119 -1.18 14.29 10.04
CA GLN A 119 -2.19 15.06 10.75
C GLN A 119 -1.84 16.56 10.66
N ILE A 120 -2.78 17.39 10.21
CA ILE A 120 -2.63 18.83 10.04
C ILE A 120 -3.39 19.63 11.12
N SER A 121 -4.45 19.04 11.65
CA SER A 121 -5.16 19.55 12.84
C SER A 121 -5.97 18.42 13.46
N THR A 122 -6.74 18.69 14.52
CA THR A 122 -7.59 17.66 15.15
C THR A 122 -8.52 17.03 14.12
N ASN A 123 -8.33 15.72 13.89
CA ASN A 123 -9.11 14.90 12.96
C ASN A 123 -9.10 15.41 11.49
N ARG A 124 -8.08 16.16 11.09
CA ARG A 124 -7.84 16.53 9.67
C ARG A 124 -6.45 16.10 9.27
N PHE A 125 -6.32 15.56 8.06
CA PHE A 125 -5.10 14.92 7.59
C PHE A 125 -4.84 15.25 6.13
N HIS A 126 -3.55 15.33 5.76
CA HIS A 126 -3.14 15.18 4.37
C HIS A 126 -2.76 13.71 4.13
N LEU A 127 -3.30 13.12 3.08
CA LEU A 127 -2.96 11.81 2.57
C LEU A 127 -2.17 11.99 1.26
N TYR A 128 -0.95 11.46 1.24
CA TYR A 128 -0.10 11.40 0.05
C TYR A 128 -0.16 9.98 -0.48
N VAL A 129 -0.36 9.85 -1.77
CA VAL A 129 -0.60 8.59 -2.46
C VAL A 129 0.36 8.47 -3.63
N THR A 130 1.21 7.45 -3.66
CA THR A 130 1.87 7.09 -4.92
C THR A 130 0.79 6.61 -5.89
N SER A 131 0.72 7.23 -7.05
CA SER A 131 -0.34 6.97 -8.01
C SER A 131 0.24 6.65 -9.37
N HIS A 132 -0.33 5.62 -9.97
CA HIS A 132 -0.09 5.18 -11.34
C HIS A 132 -1.33 5.45 -12.20
N GLY A 133 -1.35 4.93 -13.42
CA GLY A 133 -2.49 5.03 -14.32
C GLY A 133 -2.35 6.18 -15.29
N GLU A 134 -3.03 7.32 -15.10
CA GLU A 134 -2.92 8.46 -16.00
C GLU A 134 -1.51 9.06 -16.00
N ARG A 135 -0.88 9.10 -14.83
CA ARG A 135 0.46 9.65 -14.64
C ARG A 135 1.14 9.03 -13.44
N GLU A 136 2.45 9.07 -13.44
CA GLU A 136 3.26 8.77 -12.26
C GLU A 136 3.37 10.03 -11.41
N ALA A 137 2.79 10.01 -10.21
CA ALA A 137 2.73 11.19 -9.34
C ALA A 137 2.54 10.82 -7.87
N ILE A 138 2.87 11.75 -6.97
CA ILE A 138 2.30 11.77 -5.64
C ILE A 138 1.03 12.60 -5.69
N GLU A 139 -0.12 11.94 -5.62
CA GLU A 139 -1.43 12.58 -5.49
C GLU A 139 -1.69 12.94 -4.03
N VAL A 140 -2.24 14.12 -3.77
CA VAL A 140 -2.45 14.61 -2.41
C VAL A 140 -3.93 14.87 -2.18
N PHE A 141 -4.41 14.34 -1.05
CA PHE A 141 -5.79 14.50 -0.61
C PHE A 141 -5.83 15.12 0.79
N GLU A 142 -6.89 15.83 1.10
CA GLU A 142 -7.28 16.20 2.45
C GLU A 142 -8.38 15.26 2.92
N ILE A 143 -8.21 14.70 4.12
CA ILE A 143 -9.22 13.90 4.79
C ILE A 143 -9.72 14.69 6.00
N ASP A 144 -11.04 14.89 6.07
CA ASP A 144 -11.73 15.47 7.23
C ASP A 144 -12.50 14.37 7.97
N ALA A 145 -12.03 14.02 9.16
CA ALA A 145 -12.62 13.04 10.06
C ALA A 145 -13.29 13.67 11.30
N GLN A 146 -13.65 14.96 11.25
CA GLN A 146 -14.34 15.65 12.33
C GLN A 146 -15.81 15.23 12.43
N GLY A 147 -16.41 14.80 11.30
CA GLY A 147 -17.78 14.33 11.25
C GLY A 147 -17.95 12.87 11.71
N ARG A 148 -19.19 12.39 11.65
CA ARG A 148 -19.52 10.98 11.95
C ARG A 148 -18.76 9.98 11.06
N LYS A 149 -18.49 10.39 9.84
CA LYS A 149 -17.78 9.64 8.79
C LYS A 149 -16.75 10.57 8.13
N PRO A 150 -15.51 10.10 7.91
CA PRO A 150 -14.52 10.84 7.15
C PRO A 150 -14.97 11.16 5.73
N THR A 151 -14.55 12.32 5.25
CA THR A 151 -14.68 12.74 3.86
C THR A 151 -13.30 12.98 3.27
N ILE A 152 -13.17 12.89 1.95
CA ILE A 152 -11.94 13.08 1.21
C ILE A 152 -12.11 14.11 0.11
N SER A 153 -11.09 14.93 -0.12
CA SER A 153 -11.01 15.81 -1.28
C SER A 153 -9.59 15.81 -1.83
N TRP A 154 -9.46 15.69 -3.14
CA TRP A 154 -8.19 15.85 -3.82
C TRP A 154 -7.75 17.32 -3.78
N THR A 155 -6.46 17.57 -3.46
CA THR A 155 -5.92 18.92 -3.28
C THR A 155 -4.78 19.26 -4.22
N GLY A 156 -4.15 18.28 -4.83
CA GLY A 156 -3.05 18.53 -5.76
C GLY A 156 -2.21 17.31 -6.04
N CYS A 157 -1.13 17.54 -6.76
CA CYS A 157 -0.15 16.48 -7.06
C CYS A 157 1.26 17.02 -7.22
N VAL A 158 2.22 16.13 -7.08
CA VAL A 158 3.62 16.34 -7.50
C VAL A 158 3.94 15.30 -8.57
N PRO A 159 4.05 15.70 -9.85
CA PRO A 159 4.46 14.79 -10.91
C PRO A 159 5.86 14.22 -10.64
N LEU A 160 6.03 12.94 -10.85
CA LEU A 160 7.30 12.23 -10.73
C LEU A 160 7.97 12.07 -12.11
N PRO A 161 9.27 11.78 -12.16
CA PRO A 161 9.96 11.51 -13.41
C PRO A 161 9.32 10.32 -14.19
N ASP A 162 9.27 10.43 -15.51
CA ASP A 162 8.63 9.45 -16.40
C ASP A 162 9.40 8.12 -16.55
N ASN A 163 10.60 8.07 -16.00
CA ASN A 163 11.43 6.86 -15.90
C ASN A 163 11.37 6.25 -14.48
N MET A 164 10.32 6.53 -13.74
CA MET A 164 10.13 6.08 -12.37
C MET A 164 8.81 5.30 -12.28
N PHE A 165 8.87 4.08 -11.77
CA PHE A 165 7.73 3.42 -11.17
C PHE A 165 7.89 3.56 -9.66
N SER A 166 7.10 4.45 -9.04
CA SER A 166 7.16 4.67 -7.59
C SER A 166 6.47 3.54 -6.84
N ASN A 167 6.82 3.33 -5.58
CA ASN A 167 6.15 2.34 -4.76
C ASN A 167 5.58 2.98 -3.49
N SER A 168 6.41 3.53 -2.64
CA SER A 168 6.00 4.03 -1.32
C SER A 168 6.50 5.46 -1.08
N VAL A 169 5.78 6.22 -0.26
CA VAL A 169 6.05 7.61 0.08
C VAL A 169 6.07 7.82 1.58
N ALA A 170 6.91 8.74 2.08
CA ALA A 170 6.89 9.17 3.48
C ALA A 170 6.99 10.71 3.56
N ILE A 171 6.12 11.33 4.37
CA ILE A 171 5.97 12.79 4.45
C ILE A 171 6.99 13.37 5.39
N LEU A 172 7.58 14.50 5.01
CA LEU A 172 8.49 15.31 5.81
C LEU A 172 7.76 16.39 6.61
N ALA A 173 8.46 16.98 7.58
CA ALA A 173 7.87 17.98 8.48
C ALA A 173 7.32 19.22 7.77
N ASP A 174 7.98 19.66 6.70
CA ASP A 174 7.61 20.83 5.90
C ASP A 174 6.48 20.57 4.88
N GLY A 175 5.98 19.32 4.79
CA GLY A 175 5.02 18.89 3.78
C GLY A 175 5.67 18.39 2.49
N GLY A 176 7.00 18.35 2.42
CA GLY A 176 7.74 17.59 1.42
C GLY A 176 7.62 16.11 1.65
N PHE A 177 8.31 15.30 0.85
CA PHE A 177 8.31 13.86 0.97
C PHE A 177 9.59 13.22 0.46
N VAL A 178 9.83 11.99 0.89
CA VAL A 178 10.72 11.05 0.23
C VAL A 178 9.89 9.95 -0.43
N VAL A 179 10.30 9.47 -1.59
CA VAL A 179 9.59 8.46 -2.39
C VAL A 179 10.57 7.45 -2.99
N THR A 180 10.18 6.19 -3.01
CA THR A 180 10.97 5.13 -3.62
C THR A 180 10.71 5.02 -5.12
N LYS A 181 11.77 4.92 -5.92
CA LYS A 181 11.74 4.37 -7.28
C LYS A 181 11.98 2.87 -7.17
N PHE A 182 10.97 2.07 -7.45
CA PHE A 182 11.05 0.61 -7.38
C PHE A 182 11.83 0.04 -8.56
N PHE A 183 11.48 0.49 -9.77
CA PHE A 183 12.19 0.16 -11.00
C PHE A 183 12.02 1.26 -12.06
N ASP A 184 12.76 1.12 -13.17
CA ASP A 184 12.65 2.00 -14.32
C ASP A 184 11.81 1.32 -15.41
N PRO A 185 10.57 1.79 -15.70
CA PRO A 185 9.70 1.16 -16.69
C PRO A 185 10.23 1.31 -18.14
N LYS A 186 11.19 2.21 -18.39
CA LYS A 186 11.82 2.40 -19.70
C LYS A 186 12.99 1.46 -19.96
N VAL A 187 13.49 0.79 -18.91
CA VAL A 187 14.57 -0.20 -19.02
C VAL A 187 13.93 -1.57 -19.18
N PRO A 188 14.18 -2.25 -20.32
CA PRO A 188 13.67 -3.60 -20.52
C PRO A 188 14.06 -4.53 -19.36
N ASP A 189 13.12 -5.35 -18.93
CA ASP A 189 13.31 -6.36 -17.88
C ASP A 189 13.70 -5.81 -16.50
N SER A 190 13.56 -4.50 -16.29
CA SER A 190 13.94 -3.83 -15.03
C SER A 190 13.19 -4.42 -13.84
N PHE A 191 11.90 -4.73 -13.99
CA PHE A 191 11.10 -5.36 -12.94
C PHE A 191 11.65 -6.74 -12.54
N ASN A 192 11.95 -7.62 -13.51
CA ASN A 192 12.50 -8.96 -13.22
C ASN A 192 13.91 -8.88 -12.63
N SER A 193 14.69 -7.88 -13.03
CA SER A 193 16.02 -7.63 -12.49
C SER A 193 16.05 -7.37 -10.98
N ILE A 194 14.92 -6.96 -10.37
CA ILE A 194 14.76 -6.86 -8.91
C ILE A 194 15.04 -8.22 -8.27
N PHE A 195 14.43 -9.28 -8.78
CA PHE A 195 14.55 -10.63 -8.19
C PHE A 195 15.92 -11.26 -8.38
N GLU A 196 16.72 -10.69 -9.29
CA GLU A 196 18.13 -11.01 -9.47
C GLU A 196 19.06 -10.20 -8.55
N GLY A 197 18.51 -9.30 -7.74
CA GLY A 197 19.25 -8.42 -6.83
C GLY A 197 19.99 -7.27 -7.54
N LYS A 198 19.68 -7.00 -8.80
CA LYS A 198 20.27 -5.87 -9.54
C LYS A 198 19.70 -4.54 -9.07
N ILE A 199 20.51 -3.48 -9.14
CA ILE A 199 20.05 -2.12 -8.86
C ILE A 199 19.02 -1.70 -9.91
N THR A 200 17.81 -1.35 -9.45
CA THR A 200 16.69 -0.94 -10.31
C THR A 200 16.08 0.38 -9.92
N GLY A 201 16.35 0.87 -8.70
CA GLY A 201 15.76 2.05 -8.15
C GLY A 201 16.66 2.81 -7.18
N CYS A 202 16.11 3.88 -6.61
CA CYS A 202 16.73 4.74 -5.63
C CYS A 202 15.66 5.56 -4.90
N ILE A 203 16.08 6.49 -4.02
CA ILE A 203 15.18 7.36 -3.29
C ILE A 203 15.22 8.77 -3.88
N TYR A 204 14.03 9.35 -4.05
CA TYR A 204 13.86 10.75 -4.41
C TYR A 204 13.31 11.54 -3.24
N GLU A 205 13.58 12.84 -3.25
CA GLU A 205 13.09 13.80 -2.27
C GLU A 205 12.50 15.01 -2.98
N TRP A 206 11.41 15.53 -2.43
CA TRP A 206 10.76 16.75 -2.88
C TRP A 206 10.41 17.64 -1.68
N HIS A 207 10.54 18.96 -1.87
CA HIS A 207 10.10 20.00 -0.93
C HIS A 207 9.18 21.00 -1.62
N PRO A 208 8.23 21.63 -0.89
CA PRO A 208 7.33 22.63 -1.46
C PRO A 208 8.08 23.73 -2.24
N GLY A 209 7.62 23.97 -3.48
CA GLY A 209 8.25 24.93 -4.39
C GLY A 209 9.52 24.45 -5.09
N GLY A 210 10.02 23.25 -4.75
CA GLY A 210 11.22 22.64 -5.35
C GLY A 210 10.90 21.67 -6.48
N ARG A 211 11.95 20.99 -6.93
CA ARG A 211 11.87 19.88 -7.88
C ARG A 211 12.13 18.54 -7.18
N VAL A 212 11.58 17.46 -7.72
CA VAL A 212 11.91 16.09 -7.30
C VAL A 212 13.37 15.80 -7.64
N LYS A 213 14.17 15.35 -6.66
CA LYS A 213 15.62 15.10 -6.82
C LYS A 213 16.00 13.76 -6.20
N VAL A 214 16.99 13.09 -6.79
CA VAL A 214 17.59 11.87 -6.23
C VAL A 214 18.37 12.23 -4.97
N ILE A 215 18.29 11.38 -3.95
CA ILE A 215 19.21 11.36 -2.82
C ILE A 215 20.40 10.49 -3.23
N GLU A 216 21.59 11.11 -3.37
CA GLU A 216 22.81 10.43 -3.82
C GLU A 216 23.23 9.32 -2.85
N GLY A 217 23.62 8.17 -3.39
CA GLY A 217 24.06 7.00 -2.63
C GLY A 217 22.92 6.09 -2.14
N THR A 218 21.71 6.24 -2.73
CA THR A 218 20.54 5.43 -2.38
C THR A 218 20.16 4.41 -3.46
N GLU A 219 21.09 4.02 -4.31
CA GLU A 219 20.87 3.00 -5.33
C GLU A 219 20.58 1.64 -4.70
N LEU A 220 19.42 1.05 -4.98
CA LEU A 220 18.90 -0.17 -4.37
C LEU A 220 18.28 -1.11 -5.41
N SER A 221 18.17 -2.37 -5.04
CA SER A 221 17.40 -3.37 -5.78
C SER A 221 15.97 -3.42 -5.25
N GLY A 222 15.03 -2.92 -6.05
CA GLY A 222 13.62 -2.90 -5.65
C GLY A 222 13.40 -2.09 -4.37
N ALA A 223 13.72 -0.78 -4.39
CA ALA A 223 13.38 0.11 -3.29
C ALA A 223 11.85 0.21 -3.15
N ASN A 224 11.30 -0.46 -2.15
CA ASN A 224 9.88 -0.67 -1.93
C ASN A 224 9.35 0.25 -0.81
N GLY A 225 8.96 -0.29 0.34
CA GLY A 225 8.44 0.49 1.45
C GLY A 225 9.42 1.51 2.01
N ILE A 226 8.92 2.67 2.44
CA ILE A 226 9.74 3.74 3.00
C ILE A 226 9.08 4.33 4.26
N ALA A 227 9.88 4.63 5.26
CA ALA A 227 9.47 5.34 6.46
C ALA A 227 10.52 6.38 6.86
N VAL A 228 10.09 7.44 7.54
CA VAL A 228 10.97 8.51 8.04
C VAL A 228 10.82 8.59 9.56
N SER A 229 11.93 8.83 10.26
CA SER A 229 11.92 9.05 11.71
C SER A 229 11.18 10.34 12.07
N LYS A 230 10.68 10.42 13.30
CA LYS A 230 9.93 11.58 13.80
C LYS A 230 10.72 12.89 13.71
N ASP A 231 12.03 12.84 13.84
CA ASP A 231 12.92 14.02 13.71
C ASP A 231 13.28 14.33 12.25
N ASN A 232 12.75 13.57 11.29
CA ASN A 232 12.97 13.68 9.84
C ASN A 232 14.42 13.49 9.37
N LYS A 233 15.29 12.90 10.18
CA LYS A 233 16.69 12.69 9.83
C LYS A 233 16.93 11.31 9.22
N TRP A 234 16.31 10.29 9.79
CA TRP A 234 16.52 8.92 9.38
C TRP A 234 15.47 8.43 8.43
N VAL A 235 15.89 7.78 7.39
CA VAL A 235 15.03 7.09 6.40
C VAL A 235 15.28 5.61 6.50
N TYR A 236 14.21 4.84 6.47
CA TYR A 236 14.20 3.37 6.48
C TYR A 236 13.55 2.90 5.18
N VAL A 237 14.17 1.94 4.52
CA VAL A 237 13.70 1.44 3.21
C VAL A 237 13.72 -0.09 3.22
N ALA A 238 12.65 -0.68 2.73
CA ALA A 238 12.58 -2.08 2.37
C ALA A 238 13.17 -2.26 0.95
N ALA A 239 14.28 -2.96 0.82
CA ALA A 239 14.89 -3.30 -0.46
C ALA A 239 14.53 -4.77 -0.80
N SER A 240 13.43 -4.94 -1.56
CA SER A 240 12.82 -6.26 -1.80
C SER A 240 13.76 -7.22 -2.52
N GLY A 241 14.51 -6.73 -3.51
CA GLY A 241 15.38 -7.59 -4.34
C GLY A 241 16.56 -8.17 -3.58
N THR A 242 17.23 -7.39 -2.73
CA THR A 242 18.32 -7.88 -1.87
C THR A 242 17.83 -8.44 -0.54
N ARG A 243 16.54 -8.31 -0.23
CA ARG A 243 15.94 -8.72 1.03
C ARG A 243 16.60 -8.04 2.22
N GLU A 244 16.67 -6.72 2.17
CA GLU A 244 17.33 -5.92 3.19
C GLU A 244 16.39 -4.84 3.73
N ILE A 245 16.58 -4.50 5.00
CA ILE A 245 16.11 -3.24 5.58
C ILE A 245 17.30 -2.30 5.63
N ILE A 246 17.11 -1.14 5.03
CA ILE A 246 18.12 -0.11 4.88
C ILE A 246 17.79 1.05 5.81
N ARG A 247 18.80 1.63 6.45
CA ARG A 247 18.71 2.88 7.21
C ARG A 247 19.79 3.84 6.76
N PHE A 248 19.45 5.11 6.56
CA PHE A 248 20.41 6.16 6.29
C PHE A 248 19.98 7.51 6.85
N ASN A 249 20.96 8.38 7.11
CA ASN A 249 20.71 9.76 7.49
C ASN A 249 20.64 10.62 6.22
N ARG A 250 19.44 11.12 5.88
CA ARG A 250 19.18 11.90 4.67
C ARG A 250 19.82 13.29 4.64
N THR A 251 20.31 13.78 5.79
CA THR A 251 21.01 15.09 5.87
C THR A 251 22.49 15.01 5.47
N GLN A 252 23.00 13.81 5.17
CA GLN A 252 24.35 13.57 4.68
C GLN A 252 24.32 13.45 3.14
N SER A 253 25.37 13.88 2.46
CA SER A 253 25.54 13.72 1.01
C SER A 253 27.00 13.40 0.67
N PRO A 254 27.28 12.26 -0.01
CA PRO A 254 26.37 11.14 -0.23
C PRO A 254 25.99 10.45 1.09
N VAL A 255 24.82 9.82 1.14
CA VAL A 255 24.37 9.08 2.31
C VAL A 255 25.18 7.82 2.53
N LYS A 256 25.30 7.40 3.81
CA LYS A 256 25.88 6.10 4.17
C LYS A 256 24.77 5.15 4.60
N LEU A 257 24.68 3.99 3.94
CA LEU A 257 23.66 3.00 4.17
C LEU A 257 24.09 2.01 5.28
N SER A 258 23.27 1.89 6.32
CA SER A 258 23.29 0.74 7.24
C SER A 258 22.28 -0.30 6.73
N ARG A 259 22.63 -1.60 6.81
CA ARG A 259 21.86 -2.67 6.19
C ARG A 259 21.71 -3.87 7.11
N VAL A 260 20.54 -4.50 7.10
CA VAL A 260 20.32 -5.83 7.69
C VAL A 260 19.55 -6.70 6.70
N ARG A 261 20.01 -7.93 6.51
CA ARG A 261 19.30 -8.91 5.66
C ARG A 261 18.20 -9.57 6.46
N VAL A 262 17.05 -9.79 5.80
CA VAL A 262 15.85 -10.39 6.41
C VAL A 262 15.45 -11.69 5.69
N SER A 263 14.60 -12.48 6.35
CA SER A 263 14.14 -13.79 5.85
C SER A 263 12.98 -13.72 4.84
N ILE A 264 12.48 -12.53 4.56
CA ILE A 264 11.37 -12.29 3.64
C ILE A 264 11.83 -11.39 2.49
N GLN A 265 11.04 -11.28 1.45
CA GLN A 265 11.10 -10.18 0.48
C GLN A 265 10.27 -9.03 1.07
N PRO A 266 10.90 -8.06 1.77
CA PRO A 266 10.16 -7.05 2.51
C PRO A 266 9.44 -6.11 1.52
N ASP A 267 8.21 -5.77 1.85
CA ASP A 267 7.35 -4.88 1.08
C ASP A 267 7.19 -3.54 1.81
N ASN A 268 6.01 -3.11 2.23
CA ASN A 268 5.87 -1.87 2.96
C ASN A 268 6.52 -1.90 4.34
N ILE A 269 6.93 -0.72 4.83
CA ILE A 269 7.49 -0.53 6.17
C ILE A 269 6.70 0.55 6.90
N ARG A 270 6.23 0.26 8.13
CA ARG A 270 5.32 1.13 8.89
C ARG A 270 5.74 1.25 10.34
N TRP A 271 5.56 2.44 10.91
CA TRP A 271 5.74 2.66 12.34
C TRP A 271 4.58 2.06 13.13
N GLY A 272 4.89 1.27 14.15
CA GLY A 272 3.96 0.91 15.19
C GLY A 272 3.89 1.97 16.29
N ASP A 273 2.83 1.93 17.10
CA ASP A 273 2.65 2.84 18.25
C ASP A 273 3.70 2.59 19.35
N ASP A 274 4.34 1.42 19.34
CA ASP A 274 5.46 1.05 20.22
C ASP A 274 6.80 1.66 19.80
N GLY A 275 6.83 2.47 18.77
CA GLY A 275 8.04 3.10 18.24
C GLY A 275 8.96 2.17 17.46
N MET A 276 8.50 0.96 17.13
CA MET A 276 9.21 0.02 16.26
C MET A 276 8.68 0.11 14.83
N LEU A 277 9.45 -0.42 13.90
CA LEU A 277 9.02 -0.57 12.51
C LEU A 277 8.49 -1.98 12.29
N TYR A 278 7.49 -2.08 11.43
CA TYR A 278 6.89 -3.33 11.01
C TYR A 278 6.95 -3.44 9.49
N THR A 279 7.25 -4.64 9.00
CA THR A 279 7.22 -4.97 7.57
C THR A 279 6.67 -6.38 7.39
N THR A 280 6.16 -6.65 6.23
CA THR A 280 5.75 -8.00 5.81
C THR A 280 6.21 -8.24 4.38
N GLY A 281 6.07 -9.45 3.92
CA GLY A 281 6.39 -9.87 2.57
C GLY A 281 6.48 -11.38 2.45
N SER A 282 6.63 -11.86 1.24
CA SER A 282 6.73 -13.29 0.95
C SER A 282 7.95 -13.91 1.64
N ASN A 283 7.79 -15.07 2.24
CA ASN A 283 8.90 -15.84 2.79
C ASN A 283 9.88 -16.20 1.65
N TYR A 284 11.15 -16.02 1.92
CA TYR A 284 12.15 -16.37 0.93
C TYR A 284 12.40 -17.86 0.92
N VAL A 285 12.42 -18.41 -0.30
CA VAL A 285 12.87 -19.77 -0.61
C VAL A 285 13.98 -19.67 -1.65
N PRO A 286 15.10 -20.39 -1.47
CA PRO A 286 16.17 -20.43 -2.45
C PRO A 286 15.67 -20.85 -3.84
N PRO A 287 16.23 -20.35 -4.95
CA PRO A 287 15.78 -20.66 -6.30
C PRO A 287 15.84 -22.15 -6.68
N ASP A 288 16.76 -22.90 -6.08
CA ASP A 288 16.89 -24.35 -6.25
C ASP A 288 15.79 -25.15 -5.57
N GLU A 289 15.16 -24.60 -4.53
CA GLU A 289 14.01 -25.17 -3.84
C GLU A 289 12.67 -24.74 -4.47
N CYS A 290 12.70 -23.63 -5.23
CA CYS A 290 11.55 -23.05 -5.90
C CYS A 290 11.54 -23.40 -7.38
N LYS A 291 10.79 -24.43 -7.78
CA LYS A 291 10.77 -24.96 -9.15
C LYS A 291 9.74 -24.32 -10.08
N SER A 292 8.98 -23.33 -9.63
CA SER A 292 7.97 -22.63 -10.44
C SER A 292 8.03 -21.12 -10.21
N SER A 293 7.60 -20.34 -11.22
CA SER A 293 7.43 -18.88 -11.09
C SER A 293 6.42 -18.46 -10.01
N ASP A 294 5.59 -19.40 -9.54
CA ASP A 294 4.53 -19.20 -8.55
C ASP A 294 4.84 -19.91 -7.22
N CYS A 295 6.09 -19.82 -6.77
CA CYS A 295 6.42 -20.31 -5.42
C CYS A 295 5.66 -19.50 -4.37
N ASN A 296 4.46 -19.96 -4.06
CA ASN A 296 3.74 -19.46 -2.91
C ASN A 296 4.36 -20.05 -1.64
N THR A 297 5.13 -19.24 -0.94
CA THR A 297 5.89 -19.65 0.26
C THR A 297 5.24 -19.17 1.55
N GLY A 298 4.04 -18.58 1.44
CA GLY A 298 3.44 -17.84 2.53
C GLY A 298 4.16 -16.50 2.78
N TRP A 299 3.90 -15.90 3.92
CA TRP A 299 4.44 -14.59 4.29
C TRP A 299 4.69 -14.50 5.80
N SER A 300 5.51 -13.54 6.21
CA SER A 300 5.79 -13.29 7.62
C SER A 300 5.81 -11.79 7.94
N ILE A 301 5.50 -11.47 9.20
CA ILE A 301 5.59 -10.12 9.74
C ILE A 301 6.85 -10.03 10.58
N LEU A 302 7.66 -9.00 10.33
CA LEU A 302 8.85 -8.68 11.10
C LEU A 302 8.65 -7.36 11.82
N ARG A 303 9.10 -7.31 13.08
CA ARG A 303 9.25 -6.12 13.91
C ARG A 303 10.73 -5.76 13.94
N ILE A 304 11.05 -4.49 13.76
CA ILE A 304 12.41 -4.00 13.54
C ILE A 304 12.69 -2.88 14.53
N ASP A 305 13.77 -3.01 15.28
CA ASP A 305 14.30 -1.92 16.10
C ASP A 305 14.92 -0.85 15.18
N PRO A 306 14.44 0.40 15.21
CA PRO A 306 14.89 1.44 14.27
C PRO A 306 16.34 1.89 14.52
N GLU A 307 16.89 1.70 15.72
CA GLU A 307 18.24 2.12 16.05
C GLU A 307 19.28 1.06 15.67
N THR A 308 19.00 -0.19 15.97
CA THR A 308 19.95 -1.31 15.78
C THR A 308 19.70 -2.12 14.51
N LEU A 309 18.55 -1.93 13.87
CA LEU A 309 18.01 -2.75 12.78
C LEU A 309 17.82 -4.23 13.16
N LYS A 310 17.84 -4.57 14.46
CA LYS A 310 17.55 -5.93 14.91
C LYS A 310 16.10 -6.29 14.55
N THR A 311 15.92 -7.45 13.92
CA THR A 311 14.62 -7.94 13.49
C THR A 311 14.14 -9.10 14.33
N ILE A 312 12.84 -9.15 14.60
CA ILE A 312 12.15 -10.24 15.29
C ILE A 312 10.95 -10.63 14.42
N ARG A 313 10.77 -11.93 14.18
CA ARG A 313 9.57 -12.44 13.55
C ARG A 313 8.43 -12.40 14.56
N VAL A 314 7.36 -11.66 14.21
CA VAL A 314 6.14 -11.55 15.02
C VAL A 314 5.27 -12.77 14.81
N THR A 315 4.92 -13.04 13.55
CA THR A 315 4.12 -14.20 13.12
C THR A 315 4.35 -14.46 11.63
N GLY A 316 3.72 -15.49 11.10
CA GLY A 316 3.74 -15.79 9.67
C GLY A 316 2.75 -16.88 9.33
N PHE A 317 2.36 -16.89 8.09
CA PHE A 317 1.39 -17.83 7.51
C PHE A 317 2.04 -18.54 6.33
N ASP A 318 1.69 -19.81 6.19
CA ASP A 318 2.14 -20.61 5.07
C ASP A 318 1.27 -20.37 3.82
N GLN A 319 1.53 -21.13 2.78
CA GLN A 319 0.82 -21.05 1.50
C GLN A 319 -0.67 -21.42 1.57
N THR A 320 -1.15 -21.95 2.69
CA THR A 320 -2.57 -22.36 2.86
C THR A 320 -3.45 -21.20 3.32
N ALA A 321 -2.88 -20.11 3.82
CA ALA A 321 -3.66 -18.92 4.17
C ALA A 321 -4.35 -18.35 2.93
N THR A 322 -5.60 -17.94 3.08
CA THR A 322 -6.38 -17.39 1.95
C THR A 322 -5.83 -16.02 1.50
N LEU A 323 -5.32 -15.21 2.45
CA LEU A 323 -4.61 -13.98 2.11
C LEU A 323 -3.17 -14.33 1.74
N GLN A 324 -2.82 -14.06 0.51
CA GLN A 324 -1.47 -14.21 -0.03
C GLN A 324 -0.87 -12.85 -0.39
N LYS A 325 0.42 -12.83 -0.71
CA LYS A 325 1.11 -11.62 -1.20
C LYS A 325 0.92 -10.42 -0.28
N ALA A 326 1.07 -10.68 1.04
CA ALA A 326 0.97 -9.64 2.05
C ALA A 326 2.02 -8.54 1.79
N SER A 327 1.56 -7.29 1.72
CA SER A 327 2.36 -6.11 1.39
C SER A 327 2.54 -5.14 2.56
N THR A 328 1.52 -5.00 3.40
CA THR A 328 1.57 -4.14 4.59
C THR A 328 1.20 -4.92 5.83
N ALA A 329 1.90 -4.65 6.94
CA ALA A 329 1.52 -5.07 8.29
C ALA A 329 1.69 -3.90 9.25
N ILE A 330 0.63 -3.56 9.98
CA ILE A 330 0.65 -2.44 10.93
C ILE A 330 -0.15 -2.78 12.20
N PRO A 331 0.45 -2.66 13.40
CA PRO A 331 -0.29 -2.75 14.65
C PRO A 331 -1.19 -1.53 14.82
N VAL A 332 -2.45 -1.75 15.17
CA VAL A 332 -3.42 -0.68 15.48
C VAL A 332 -4.30 -1.12 16.65
N GLY A 333 -4.05 -0.57 17.83
CA GLY A 333 -4.69 -1.00 19.06
C GLY A 333 -4.17 -2.37 19.50
N ASN A 334 -5.04 -3.37 19.56
CA ASN A 334 -4.72 -4.76 19.93
C ASN A 334 -4.77 -5.73 18.74
N GLU A 335 -4.68 -5.19 17.53
CA GLU A 335 -4.74 -5.99 16.29
C GLU A 335 -3.59 -5.58 15.35
N ILE A 336 -3.07 -6.54 14.60
CA ILE A 336 -2.21 -6.28 13.44
C ILE A 336 -3.07 -6.38 12.18
N TRP A 337 -3.02 -5.34 11.36
CA TRP A 337 -3.75 -5.23 10.10
C TRP A 337 -2.82 -5.52 8.93
N ILE A 338 -3.30 -6.31 7.96
CA ILE A 338 -2.50 -6.83 6.87
C ILE A 338 -3.15 -6.48 5.54
N GLY A 339 -2.39 -5.80 4.66
CA GLY A 339 -2.73 -5.54 3.28
C GLY A 339 -2.16 -6.59 2.33
N THR A 340 -2.63 -6.55 1.09
CA THR A 340 -2.13 -7.39 0.00
C THR A 340 -2.15 -6.63 -1.32
N TYR A 341 -1.09 -6.77 -2.11
CA TYR A 341 -1.07 -6.17 -3.45
C TYR A 341 -1.86 -6.95 -4.51
N SER A 342 -2.35 -8.13 -4.15
CA SER A 342 -3.12 -8.99 -5.06
C SER A 342 -4.14 -9.81 -4.29
N GLY A 343 -5.40 -9.46 -4.40
CA GLY A 343 -6.50 -10.15 -3.75
C GLY A 343 -7.69 -9.23 -3.48
N ASP A 344 -8.69 -9.77 -2.82
CA ASP A 344 -10.00 -9.15 -2.59
C ASP A 344 -10.31 -8.95 -1.10
N ARG A 345 -9.28 -8.84 -0.24
CA ARG A 345 -9.48 -8.80 1.21
C ARG A 345 -8.38 -8.10 1.98
N ILE A 346 -8.72 -7.63 3.16
CA ILE A 346 -7.81 -7.15 4.19
C ILE A 346 -7.77 -8.19 5.31
N GLY A 347 -6.57 -8.52 5.80
CA GLY A 347 -6.39 -9.38 6.97
C GLY A 347 -6.31 -8.60 8.26
N TYR A 348 -6.70 -9.22 9.37
CA TYR A 348 -6.41 -8.75 10.72
C TYR A 348 -6.32 -9.92 11.69
N LEU A 349 -5.46 -9.78 12.68
CA LEU A 349 -5.27 -10.77 13.75
C LEU A 349 -4.98 -10.07 15.09
N PRO A 350 -5.26 -10.73 16.23
CA PRO A 350 -4.84 -10.20 17.52
C PRO A 350 -3.32 -9.95 17.55
N GLU A 351 -2.89 -8.85 18.18
CA GLU A 351 -1.47 -8.63 18.45
C GLU A 351 -1.01 -9.70 19.45
N PRO A 352 0.11 -10.40 19.18
CA PRO A 352 0.62 -11.49 20.02
C PRO A 352 1.05 -11.03 21.41
#